data_caa224012ea956ad6f86a917f6b3516a
#
_entry.id   caa224012ea956ad6f86a917f6b3516a
#
_cell.length_a   1.000
_cell.length_b   1.000
_cell.length_c   1.000
_cell.angle_alpha   90.00
_cell.angle_beta   90.00
_cell.angle_gamma   90.00
#
_symmetry.space_group_name_H-M   'P 1'
#
loop_
_entity.id
_entity.type
_entity.pdbx_description
1 polymer ?
#
loop_
_entity_poly.entity_id
_entity_poly.type
_entity_poly.pdbx_seq_one_letter_code
_entity_poly.pdbx_strand_id
1 'polypeptide(L)'
;IIVVETLRTALSFLGIENLRTLIPSLILKRAMPQITDPYPLIKQKLTPYTTGVAITAKRLAALTDLNKNQAYTLAMLSNLGRCVVTRLYFKLFDKIQLHLLQECQKDKEQKRHEALLKVAPSANHLIALQQEFADAVSADILEWMHLMRLPIAEPMRACADKVPAQPKTLSKVLHQARTYTQIRMLHQLKLVEMKEVKPLFMEQRYPAGALEKLKTIDIFTLPLVKNEENH
;
A
#
# COMPACT_ATOMS: atom_id res chain seq x y z
N ILE A 1 22.60 -27.35 -13.48
CA ILE A 1 21.67 -27.15 -12.33
C ILE A 1 22.53 -26.69 -11.17
N ILE A 2 22.33 -25.46 -10.70
CA ILE A 2 23.06 -24.93 -9.55
C ILE A 2 22.25 -25.32 -8.31
N VAL A 3 22.82 -26.15 -7.44
CA VAL A 3 22.19 -26.54 -6.18
C VAL A 3 22.47 -25.46 -5.15
N VAL A 4 21.41 -24.84 -4.63
CA VAL A 4 21.51 -23.83 -3.57
C VAL A 4 21.37 -24.51 -2.22
N GLU A 5 22.50 -24.84 -1.60
CA GLU A 5 22.54 -25.60 -0.35
C GLU A 5 22.49 -24.71 0.91
N THR A 6 22.84 -23.42 0.79
CA THR A 6 22.88 -22.51 1.94
C THR A 6 22.16 -21.19 1.64
N LEU A 7 21.63 -20.56 2.72
CA LEU A 7 21.05 -19.22 2.63
C LEU A 7 22.04 -18.19 2.05
N ARG A 8 23.33 -18.30 2.40
CA ARG A 8 24.38 -17.42 1.89
C ARG A 8 24.52 -17.54 0.37
N THR A 9 24.53 -18.77 -0.15
CA THR A 9 24.59 -19.05 -1.58
C THR A 9 23.35 -18.49 -2.30
N ALA A 10 22.15 -18.71 -1.73
CA ALA A 10 20.89 -18.16 -2.25
C ALA A 10 20.93 -16.63 -2.34
N LEU A 11 21.39 -15.96 -1.27
CA LEU A 11 21.48 -14.49 -1.24
C LEU A 11 22.52 -13.96 -2.25
N SER A 12 23.63 -14.67 -2.44
CA SER A 12 24.64 -14.31 -3.43
C SER A 12 24.11 -14.41 -4.86
N PHE A 13 23.30 -15.43 -5.16
CA PHE A 13 22.65 -15.58 -6.47
C PHE A 13 21.59 -14.53 -6.72
N LEU A 14 20.77 -14.21 -5.72
CA LEU A 14 19.74 -13.18 -5.87
C LEU A 14 20.33 -11.79 -6.11
N GLY A 15 21.50 -11.53 -5.55
CA GLY A 15 22.17 -10.23 -5.62
C GLY A 15 21.43 -9.16 -4.79
N ILE A 16 22.19 -8.14 -4.41
CA ILE A 16 21.71 -7.11 -3.46
C ILE A 16 20.57 -6.25 -4.02
N GLU A 17 20.59 -5.99 -5.33
CA GLU A 17 19.55 -5.17 -5.98
C GLU A 17 18.18 -5.88 -6.02
N ASN A 18 18.19 -7.19 -6.27
CA ASN A 18 16.96 -7.99 -6.22
C ASN A 18 16.44 -8.12 -4.79
N LEU A 19 17.31 -8.29 -3.81
CA LEU A 19 16.92 -8.34 -2.40
C LEU A 19 16.28 -7.05 -1.91
N ARG A 20 16.78 -5.89 -2.33
CA ARG A 20 16.19 -4.58 -2.00
C ARG A 20 14.75 -4.42 -2.49
N THR A 21 14.40 -5.09 -3.56
CA THR A 21 13.02 -5.09 -4.10
C THR A 21 12.18 -6.22 -3.49
N LEU A 22 12.79 -7.39 -3.31
CA LEU A 22 12.09 -8.60 -2.85
C LEU A 22 11.66 -8.49 -1.38
N ILE A 23 12.54 -8.05 -0.48
CA ILE A 23 12.25 -8.01 0.96
C ILE A 23 11.03 -7.14 1.29
N PRO A 24 10.93 -5.86 0.85
CA PRO A 24 9.74 -5.06 1.08
C PRO A 24 8.47 -5.69 0.51
N SER A 25 8.57 -6.33 -0.66
CA SER A 25 7.44 -7.01 -1.31
C SER A 25 6.94 -8.21 -0.50
N LEU A 26 7.84 -9.00 0.09
CA LEU A 26 7.48 -10.14 0.94
C LEU A 26 6.84 -9.69 2.25
N ILE A 27 7.38 -8.64 2.88
CA ILE A 27 6.81 -8.04 4.09
C ILE A 27 5.37 -7.61 3.80
N LEU A 28 5.17 -6.86 2.72
CA LEU A 28 3.85 -6.39 2.33
C LEU A 28 2.89 -7.54 2.01
N LYS A 29 3.35 -8.57 1.26
CA LYS A 29 2.53 -9.74 0.94
C LYS A 29 1.99 -10.43 2.19
N ARG A 30 2.77 -10.50 3.28
CA ARG A 30 2.32 -11.04 4.57
C ARG A 30 1.29 -10.15 5.28
N ALA A 31 1.36 -8.84 5.09
CA ALA A 31 0.44 -7.88 5.68
C ALA A 31 -0.90 -7.79 4.92
N MET A 32 -0.97 -8.28 3.67
CA MET A 32 -2.18 -8.20 2.84
C MET A 32 -3.39 -8.83 3.52
N PRO A 33 -4.57 -8.18 3.46
CA PRO A 33 -5.80 -8.77 3.96
C PRO A 33 -6.17 -10.01 3.14
N GLN A 34 -6.56 -11.07 3.81
CA GLN A 34 -6.97 -12.32 3.15
C GLN A 34 -8.46 -12.31 2.82
N ILE A 35 -9.28 -11.77 3.72
CA ILE A 35 -10.74 -11.67 3.60
C ILE A 35 -11.11 -10.19 3.61
N THR A 36 -11.89 -9.77 2.62
CA THR A 36 -12.35 -8.38 2.46
C THR A 36 -13.82 -8.31 2.03
N ASP A 37 -14.59 -9.39 2.27
CA ASP A 37 -16.00 -9.41 1.94
C ASP A 37 -16.77 -8.35 2.73
N PRO A 38 -17.76 -7.67 2.14
CA PRO A 38 -18.29 -7.83 0.79
C PRO A 38 -17.54 -7.01 -0.30
N TYR A 39 -16.30 -6.56 -0.05
CA TYR A 39 -15.53 -5.69 -0.95
C TYR A 39 -14.34 -6.40 -1.61
N PRO A 40 -14.55 -7.35 -2.53
CA PRO A 40 -13.47 -8.12 -3.14
C PRO A 40 -12.45 -7.26 -3.92
N LEU A 41 -12.87 -6.09 -4.42
CA LEU A 41 -12.00 -5.14 -5.12
C LEU A 41 -10.87 -4.60 -4.23
N ILE A 42 -11.07 -4.51 -2.92
CA ILE A 42 -10.02 -4.04 -1.99
C ILE A 42 -8.79 -4.92 -2.14
N LYS A 43 -8.94 -6.24 -1.99
CA LYS A 43 -7.83 -7.20 -2.13
C LYS A 43 -7.22 -7.16 -3.54
N GLN A 44 -8.07 -7.11 -4.57
CA GLN A 44 -7.62 -7.10 -5.97
C GLN A 44 -6.84 -5.84 -6.35
N LYS A 45 -7.19 -4.67 -5.79
CA LYS A 45 -6.58 -3.37 -6.16
C LYS A 45 -5.46 -2.93 -5.24
N LEU A 46 -5.38 -3.46 -4.03
CA LEU A 46 -4.36 -3.05 -3.05
C LEU A 46 -2.93 -3.40 -3.52
N THR A 47 -2.73 -4.58 -4.12
CA THR A 47 -1.45 -4.99 -4.70
C THR A 47 -1.02 -4.10 -5.87
N PRO A 48 -1.82 -3.92 -6.94
CA PRO A 48 -1.46 -3.02 -8.04
C PRO A 48 -1.25 -1.57 -7.57
N TYR A 49 -2.07 -1.09 -6.63
CA TYR A 49 -1.87 0.23 -6.05
C TYR A 49 -0.49 0.36 -5.40
N THR A 50 -0.14 -0.57 -4.53
CA THR A 50 1.12 -0.49 -3.78
C THR A 50 2.34 -0.59 -4.69
N THR A 51 2.35 -1.54 -5.62
CA THR A 51 3.43 -1.66 -6.61
C THR A 51 3.48 -0.47 -7.56
N GLY A 52 2.32 0.04 -7.96
CA GLY A 52 2.23 1.26 -8.77
C GLY A 52 2.84 2.47 -8.07
N VAL A 53 2.53 2.69 -6.79
CA VAL A 53 3.15 3.76 -5.98
C VAL A 53 4.66 3.58 -5.90
N ALA A 54 5.15 2.35 -5.65
CA ALA A 54 6.58 2.09 -5.50
C ALA A 54 7.37 2.31 -6.81
N ILE A 55 6.85 1.84 -7.94
CA ILE A 55 7.48 2.03 -9.24
C ILE A 55 7.43 3.50 -9.66
N THR A 56 6.31 4.18 -9.42
CA THR A 56 6.17 5.62 -9.66
C THR A 56 7.17 6.42 -8.82
N ALA A 57 7.30 6.12 -7.52
CA ALA A 57 8.27 6.76 -6.63
C ALA A 57 9.72 6.53 -7.10
N LYS A 58 10.06 5.29 -7.50
CA LYS A 58 11.38 4.96 -8.05
C LYS A 58 11.72 5.79 -9.30
N ARG A 59 10.75 5.95 -10.20
CA ARG A 59 10.95 6.77 -11.43
C ARG A 59 11.04 8.26 -11.12
N LEU A 60 10.22 8.78 -10.22
CA LEU A 60 10.27 10.18 -9.80
C LEU A 60 11.59 10.52 -9.09
N ALA A 61 12.06 9.64 -8.20
CA ALA A 61 13.34 9.82 -7.52
C ALA A 61 14.51 9.89 -8.51
N ALA A 62 14.50 9.09 -9.57
CA ALA A 62 15.51 9.14 -10.63
C ALA A 62 15.52 10.47 -11.43
N LEU A 63 14.45 11.28 -11.35
CA LEU A 63 14.35 12.59 -11.98
C LEU A 63 14.71 13.76 -11.04
N THR A 64 14.95 13.46 -9.76
CA THR A 64 15.18 14.47 -8.71
C THR A 64 16.47 14.23 -7.94
N ASP A 65 17.40 13.44 -8.50
CA ASP A 65 18.70 13.07 -7.90
C ASP A 65 18.58 12.39 -6.51
N LEU A 66 17.40 11.87 -6.18
CA LEU A 66 17.17 11.10 -4.97
C LEU A 66 17.46 9.61 -5.21
N ASN A 67 17.79 8.89 -4.13
CA ASN A 67 18.05 7.47 -4.22
C ASN A 67 16.79 6.70 -4.61
N LYS A 68 16.76 6.17 -5.84
CA LYS A 68 15.62 5.44 -6.42
C LYS A 68 15.21 4.19 -5.62
N ASN A 69 16.17 3.52 -4.98
CA ASN A 69 15.89 2.31 -4.20
C ASN A 69 15.28 2.66 -2.84
N GLN A 70 15.73 3.75 -2.22
CA GLN A 70 15.10 4.27 -0.99
C GLN A 70 13.67 4.72 -1.26
N ALA A 71 13.42 5.43 -2.37
CA ALA A 71 12.08 5.85 -2.77
C ALA A 71 11.15 4.65 -3.02
N TYR A 72 11.64 3.60 -3.69
CA TYR A 72 10.91 2.36 -3.87
C TYR A 72 10.56 1.69 -2.53
N THR A 73 11.55 1.52 -1.67
CA THR A 73 11.37 0.87 -0.36
C THR A 73 10.42 1.66 0.54
N LEU A 74 10.57 2.99 0.59
CA LEU A 74 9.66 3.87 1.31
C LEU A 74 8.22 3.70 0.81
N ALA A 75 8.02 3.75 -0.50
CA ALA A 75 6.69 3.63 -1.10
C ALA A 75 6.05 2.27 -0.83
N MET A 76 6.81 1.17 -0.91
CA MET A 76 6.32 -0.17 -0.58
C MET A 76 5.90 -0.26 0.89
N LEU A 77 6.79 0.12 1.80
CA LEU A 77 6.57 -0.02 3.24
C LEU A 77 5.54 0.99 3.78
N SER A 78 5.37 2.14 3.12
CA SER A 78 4.35 3.13 3.49
C SER A 78 2.90 2.64 3.33
N ASN A 79 2.70 1.52 2.63
CA ASN A 79 1.38 0.89 2.50
C ASN A 79 1.14 -0.25 3.51
N LEU A 80 2.12 -0.57 4.37
CA LEU A 80 1.95 -1.60 5.40
C LEU A 80 0.79 -1.28 6.33
N GLY A 81 0.74 -0.05 6.84
CA GLY A 81 -0.33 0.37 7.72
C GLY A 81 -1.70 0.28 7.07
N ARG A 82 -1.81 0.64 5.78
CA ARG A 82 -3.05 0.47 5.02
C ARG A 82 -3.48 -1.00 4.97
N CYS A 83 -2.56 -1.92 4.72
CA CYS A 83 -2.84 -3.36 4.71
C CYS A 83 -3.27 -3.86 6.10
N VAL A 84 -2.54 -3.44 7.14
CA VAL A 84 -2.80 -3.83 8.54
C VAL A 84 -4.15 -3.29 9.02
N VAL A 85 -4.43 -2.00 8.81
CA VAL A 85 -5.71 -1.37 9.17
C VAL A 85 -6.86 -2.08 8.47
N THR A 86 -6.74 -2.35 7.17
CA THR A 86 -7.76 -3.10 6.42
C THR A 86 -7.98 -4.48 7.01
N ARG A 87 -6.92 -5.24 7.24
CA ARG A 87 -7.00 -6.59 7.81
C ARG A 87 -7.63 -6.61 9.19
N LEU A 88 -7.24 -5.67 10.05
CA LEU A 88 -7.79 -5.56 11.41
C LEU A 88 -9.26 -5.15 11.39
N TYR A 89 -9.64 -4.23 10.52
CA TYR A 89 -11.03 -3.78 10.37
C TYR A 89 -11.98 -4.94 10.08
N PHE A 90 -11.71 -5.73 9.05
CA PHE A 90 -12.55 -6.89 8.70
C PHE A 90 -12.52 -7.95 9.81
N LYS A 91 -11.34 -8.29 10.32
CA LYS A 91 -11.22 -9.29 11.40
C LYS A 91 -11.97 -8.89 12.66
N LEU A 92 -11.94 -7.61 13.04
CA LEU A 92 -12.66 -7.11 14.20
C LEU A 92 -14.18 -7.08 13.95
N PHE A 93 -14.59 -6.65 12.76
CA PHE A 93 -15.99 -6.66 12.36
C PHE A 93 -16.58 -8.07 12.47
N ASP A 94 -15.94 -9.06 11.86
CA ASP A 94 -16.39 -10.47 11.90
C ASP A 94 -16.45 -11.00 13.34
N LYS A 95 -15.44 -10.69 14.16
CA LYS A 95 -15.39 -11.13 15.54
C LYS A 95 -16.51 -10.52 16.38
N ILE A 96 -16.79 -9.23 16.22
CA ILE A 96 -17.86 -8.52 16.95
C ILE A 96 -19.23 -9.03 16.48
N GLN A 97 -19.44 -9.16 15.17
CA GLN A 97 -20.68 -9.68 14.61
C GLN A 97 -20.99 -11.08 15.13
N LEU A 98 -19.98 -11.98 15.10
CA LEU A 98 -20.13 -13.34 15.62
C LEU A 98 -20.50 -13.35 17.12
N HIS A 99 -19.84 -12.53 17.92
CA HIS A 99 -20.12 -12.42 19.35
C HIS A 99 -21.59 -11.98 19.59
N LEU A 100 -22.03 -10.92 18.90
CA LEU A 100 -23.40 -10.40 19.03
C LEU A 100 -24.45 -11.42 18.55
N LEU A 101 -24.17 -12.18 17.50
CA LEU A 101 -25.04 -13.25 17.03
C LEU A 101 -25.18 -14.37 18.07
N GLN A 102 -24.08 -14.74 18.75
CA GLN A 102 -24.10 -15.73 19.82
C GLN A 102 -24.90 -15.25 21.04
N GLU A 103 -24.81 -13.97 21.40
CA GLU A 103 -25.64 -13.37 22.48
C GLU A 103 -27.12 -13.42 22.10
N CYS A 104 -27.50 -12.99 20.91
CA CYS A 104 -28.89 -13.04 20.44
C CYS A 104 -29.48 -14.47 20.46
N GLN A 105 -28.65 -15.49 20.15
CA GLN A 105 -29.08 -16.88 20.22
C GLN A 105 -29.37 -17.32 21.68
N LYS A 106 -28.50 -16.91 22.63
CA LYS A 106 -28.70 -17.22 24.06
C LYS A 106 -29.97 -16.55 24.60
N ASP A 107 -30.18 -15.29 24.22
CA ASP A 107 -31.29 -14.48 24.73
C ASP A 107 -32.60 -14.69 23.92
N LYS A 108 -32.57 -15.58 22.91
CA LYS A 108 -33.69 -15.88 22.01
C LYS A 108 -34.25 -14.67 21.27
N GLU A 109 -33.37 -13.68 20.96
CA GLU A 109 -33.72 -12.43 20.27
C GLU A 109 -33.67 -12.63 18.74
N GLN A 110 -34.60 -13.40 18.18
CA GLN A 110 -34.56 -13.78 16.75
C GLN A 110 -34.58 -12.58 15.79
N LYS A 111 -35.40 -11.55 16.07
CA LYS A 111 -35.44 -10.35 15.21
C LYS A 111 -34.11 -9.61 15.16
N ARG A 112 -33.42 -9.50 16.30
CA ARG A 112 -32.10 -8.88 16.38
C ARG A 112 -31.04 -9.74 15.68
N HIS A 113 -31.09 -11.05 15.83
CA HIS A 113 -30.23 -11.99 15.14
C HIS A 113 -30.35 -11.85 13.61
N GLU A 114 -31.57 -11.84 13.07
CA GLU A 114 -31.83 -11.65 11.63
C GLU A 114 -31.35 -10.28 11.12
N ALA A 115 -31.50 -9.23 11.93
CA ALA A 115 -30.99 -7.90 11.58
C ALA A 115 -29.45 -7.88 11.54
N LEU A 116 -28.76 -8.51 12.51
CA LEU A 116 -27.30 -8.58 12.57
C LEU A 116 -26.69 -9.36 11.41
N LEU A 117 -27.36 -10.41 10.91
CA LEU A 117 -26.90 -11.14 9.71
C LEU A 117 -26.87 -10.27 8.45
N LYS A 118 -27.65 -9.19 8.39
CA LYS A 118 -27.71 -8.26 7.26
C LYS A 118 -26.73 -7.11 7.38
N VAL A 119 -26.06 -6.96 8.52
CA VAL A 119 -25.08 -5.88 8.74
C VAL A 119 -23.80 -6.23 8.00
N ALA A 120 -23.35 -5.31 7.17
CA ALA A 120 -22.09 -5.40 6.45
C ALA A 120 -21.07 -4.36 6.96
N PRO A 121 -19.76 -4.61 6.85
CA PRO A 121 -18.75 -3.62 7.18
C PRO A 121 -18.89 -2.36 6.31
N SER A 122 -18.67 -1.18 6.88
CA SER A 122 -18.82 0.09 6.17
C SER A 122 -17.53 0.49 5.45
N ALA A 123 -17.62 0.69 4.12
CA ALA A 123 -16.49 1.20 3.33
C ALA A 123 -16.03 2.59 3.81
N ASN A 124 -16.98 3.46 4.20
CA ASN A 124 -16.66 4.81 4.69
C ASN A 124 -15.88 4.78 6.00
N HIS A 125 -16.23 3.89 6.93
CA HIS A 125 -15.47 3.70 8.17
C HIS A 125 -14.06 3.19 7.88
N LEU A 126 -13.90 2.23 6.97
CA LEU A 126 -12.59 1.74 6.58
C LEU A 126 -11.73 2.86 5.99
N ILE A 127 -12.31 3.69 5.10
CA ILE A 127 -11.60 4.83 4.50
C ILE A 127 -11.16 5.83 5.57
N ALA A 128 -12.04 6.18 6.51
CA ALA A 128 -11.73 7.08 7.62
C ALA A 128 -10.58 6.54 8.49
N LEU A 129 -10.64 5.26 8.88
CA LEU A 129 -9.58 4.60 9.64
C LEU A 129 -8.24 4.56 8.88
N GLN A 130 -8.27 4.33 7.57
CA GLN A 130 -7.05 4.36 6.76
C GLN A 130 -6.45 5.76 6.66
N GLN A 131 -7.28 6.80 6.52
CA GLN A 131 -6.83 8.19 6.46
C GLN A 131 -6.21 8.66 7.78
N GLU A 132 -6.72 8.17 8.88
CA GLU A 132 -6.26 8.55 10.22
C GLU A 132 -5.02 7.76 10.65
N PHE A 133 -5.02 6.44 10.47
CA PHE A 133 -4.04 5.56 11.11
C PHE A 133 -3.02 4.93 10.17
N ALA A 134 -3.25 4.85 8.85
CA ALA A 134 -2.41 4.03 7.98
C ALA A 134 -0.94 4.46 7.97
N ASP A 135 -0.66 5.75 7.90
CA ASP A 135 0.73 6.25 7.87
C ASP A 135 1.40 6.09 9.25
N ALA A 136 0.68 6.36 10.36
CA ALA A 136 1.16 6.13 11.71
C ALA A 136 1.51 4.66 11.95
N VAL A 137 0.60 3.74 11.61
CA VAL A 137 0.83 2.30 11.74
C VAL A 137 2.03 1.85 10.89
N SER A 138 2.23 2.41 9.70
CA SER A 138 3.43 2.09 8.90
C SER A 138 4.71 2.51 9.59
N ALA A 139 4.75 3.71 10.19
CA ALA A 139 5.90 4.22 10.93
C ALA A 139 6.17 3.39 12.19
N ASP A 140 5.12 3.05 12.95
CA ASP A 140 5.22 2.25 14.18
C ASP A 140 5.71 0.82 13.90
N ILE A 141 5.32 0.22 12.76
CA ILE A 141 5.83 -1.08 12.32
C ILE A 141 7.35 -1.01 12.07
N LEU A 142 7.87 0.04 11.42
CA LEU A 142 9.30 0.21 11.21
C LEU A 142 10.05 0.36 12.55
N GLU A 143 9.49 1.07 13.50
CA GLU A 143 10.03 1.24 14.83
C GLU A 143 10.05 -0.09 15.59
N TRP A 144 8.95 -0.81 15.60
CA TRP A 144 8.84 -2.13 16.21
C TRP A 144 9.82 -3.16 15.61
N MET A 145 10.06 -3.07 14.29
CA MET A 145 11.05 -3.90 13.59
C MET A 145 12.50 -3.44 13.78
N HIS A 146 12.74 -2.41 14.58
CA HIS A 146 14.06 -1.79 14.77
C HIS A 146 14.72 -1.27 13.49
N LEU A 147 13.91 -0.83 12.52
CA LEU A 147 14.38 -0.33 11.23
C LEU A 147 14.58 1.19 11.18
N MET A 148 14.63 1.87 12.35
CA MET A 148 14.75 3.33 12.46
C MET A 148 16.08 3.90 11.93
N ARG A 149 17.09 3.05 11.72
CA ARG A 149 18.35 3.46 11.09
C ARG A 149 18.29 3.52 9.56
N LEU A 150 17.19 3.06 8.95
CA LEU A 150 17.01 3.15 7.52
C LEU A 150 16.71 4.61 7.11
N PRO A 151 17.27 5.09 5.99
CA PRO A 151 17.02 6.46 5.48
C PRO A 151 15.55 6.77 5.19
N ILE A 152 14.69 5.75 5.20
CA ILE A 152 13.24 5.88 4.98
C ILE A 152 12.43 6.11 6.27
N ALA A 153 13.04 5.93 7.44
CA ALA A 153 12.33 6.02 8.72
C ALA A 153 11.84 7.44 9.00
N GLU A 154 12.70 8.44 8.83
CA GLU A 154 12.33 9.85 8.99
C GLU A 154 11.23 10.29 8.00
N PRO A 155 11.34 10.06 6.68
CA PRO A 155 10.26 10.35 5.74
C PRO A 155 8.95 9.64 6.07
N MET A 156 8.99 8.42 6.60
CA MET A 156 7.81 7.67 7.02
C MET A 156 7.14 8.34 8.23
N ARG A 157 7.93 8.70 9.24
CA ARG A 157 7.42 9.40 10.45
C ARG A 157 6.86 10.78 10.08
N ALA A 158 7.53 11.52 9.20
CA ALA A 158 7.02 12.80 8.69
C ALA A 158 5.66 12.68 8.00
N CYS A 159 5.41 11.59 7.27
CA CYS A 159 4.10 11.31 6.69
C CYS A 159 3.06 11.00 7.78
N ALA A 160 3.42 10.23 8.81
CA ALA A 160 2.56 9.89 9.94
C ALA A 160 2.14 11.15 10.72
N ASP A 161 3.08 12.04 10.96
CA ASP A 161 2.87 13.30 11.70
C ASP A 161 2.25 14.38 10.81
N LYS A 162 1.91 14.07 9.56
CA LYS A 162 1.32 14.99 8.57
C LYS A 162 2.17 16.26 8.33
N VAL A 163 3.49 16.13 8.47
CA VAL A 163 4.42 17.24 8.20
C VAL A 163 4.41 17.56 6.70
N PRO A 164 4.25 18.85 6.31
CA PRO A 164 4.26 19.26 4.92
C PRO A 164 5.55 18.81 4.20
N ALA A 165 5.41 18.08 3.12
CA ALA A 165 6.55 17.53 2.39
C ALA A 165 7.32 18.64 1.66
N GLN A 166 8.59 18.81 2.02
CA GLN A 166 9.49 19.78 1.38
C GLN A 166 9.87 19.34 -0.05
N PRO A 167 10.11 20.29 -0.96
CA PRO A 167 10.62 19.97 -2.30
C PRO A 167 11.92 19.15 -2.25
N LYS A 168 12.10 18.28 -3.23
CA LYS A 168 13.29 17.41 -3.35
C LYS A 168 13.54 16.49 -2.15
N THR A 169 12.49 16.02 -1.51
CA THR A 169 12.56 15.03 -0.42
C THR A 169 11.87 13.72 -0.81
N LEU A 170 12.23 12.64 -0.14
CA LEU A 170 11.55 11.34 -0.31
C LEU A 170 10.06 11.41 0.04
N SER A 171 9.68 12.21 1.06
CA SER A 171 8.28 12.44 1.41
C SER A 171 7.51 13.08 0.27
N LYS A 172 8.09 14.10 -0.41
CA LYS A 172 7.45 14.73 -1.58
C LYS A 172 7.28 13.75 -2.73
N VAL A 173 8.30 12.95 -3.03
CA VAL A 173 8.24 11.88 -4.04
C VAL A 173 7.15 10.86 -3.71
N LEU A 174 7.02 10.47 -2.44
CA LEU A 174 5.96 9.55 -1.99
C LEU A 174 4.57 10.15 -2.21
N HIS A 175 4.33 11.41 -1.83
CA HIS A 175 3.05 12.09 -2.06
C HIS A 175 2.70 12.17 -3.54
N GLN A 176 3.66 12.58 -4.38
CA GLN A 176 3.50 12.63 -5.83
C GLN A 176 3.16 11.26 -6.40
N ALA A 177 3.87 10.21 -5.96
CA ALA A 177 3.66 8.85 -6.43
C ALA A 177 2.27 8.30 -6.03
N ARG A 178 1.83 8.57 -4.80
CA ARG A 178 0.49 8.20 -4.32
C ARG A 178 -0.59 8.89 -5.15
N THR A 179 -0.52 10.21 -5.32
CA THR A 179 -1.48 10.99 -6.11
C THR A 179 -1.54 10.51 -7.56
N TYR A 180 -0.37 10.33 -8.20
CA TYR A 180 -0.31 9.85 -9.58
C TYR A 180 -0.96 8.47 -9.73
N THR A 181 -0.61 7.53 -8.87
CA THR A 181 -1.11 6.16 -8.95
C THR A 181 -2.61 6.10 -8.71
N GLN A 182 -3.13 6.84 -7.71
CA GLN A 182 -4.57 6.93 -7.44
C GLN A 182 -5.34 7.47 -8.65
N ILE A 183 -4.90 8.59 -9.19
CA ILE A 183 -5.56 9.22 -10.34
C ILE A 183 -5.54 8.29 -11.55
N ARG A 184 -4.40 7.64 -11.83
CA ARG A 184 -4.29 6.70 -12.94
C ARG A 184 -5.23 5.51 -12.78
N MET A 185 -5.34 4.95 -11.58
CA MET A 185 -6.27 3.85 -11.31
C MET A 185 -7.72 4.27 -11.46
N LEU A 186 -8.10 5.44 -10.92
CA LEU A 186 -9.47 5.96 -11.05
C LEU A 186 -9.83 6.24 -12.51
N HIS A 187 -8.92 6.86 -13.27
CA HIS A 187 -9.11 7.11 -14.68
C HIS A 187 -9.25 5.84 -15.51
N GLN A 188 -8.41 4.82 -15.25
CA GLN A 188 -8.49 3.53 -15.93
C GLN A 188 -9.79 2.77 -15.60
N LEU A 189 -10.34 2.97 -14.41
CA LEU A 189 -11.65 2.45 -14.00
C LEU A 189 -12.81 3.30 -14.51
N LYS A 190 -12.52 4.37 -15.28
CA LYS A 190 -13.51 5.34 -15.80
C LYS A 190 -14.35 6.03 -14.70
N LEU A 191 -13.77 6.18 -13.51
CA LEU A 191 -14.41 6.85 -12.38
C LEU A 191 -14.15 8.36 -12.34
N VAL A 192 -13.14 8.84 -13.08
CA VAL A 192 -12.79 10.27 -13.20
C VAL A 192 -12.35 10.59 -14.63
N GLU A 193 -12.61 11.80 -15.09
CA GLU A 193 -12.09 12.31 -16.36
C GLU A 193 -10.78 13.09 -16.15
N MET A 194 -9.90 13.10 -17.15
CA MET A 194 -8.60 13.78 -17.06
C MET A 194 -8.74 15.30 -16.81
N LYS A 195 -9.80 15.92 -17.31
CA LYS A 195 -10.06 17.35 -17.08
C LYS A 195 -10.31 17.67 -15.60
N GLU A 196 -10.96 16.75 -14.85
CA GLU A 196 -11.30 16.91 -13.44
C GLU A 196 -10.06 16.77 -12.53
N VAL A 197 -9.11 15.93 -12.93
CA VAL A 197 -7.92 15.60 -12.13
C VAL A 197 -6.69 16.43 -12.49
N LYS A 198 -6.74 17.17 -13.61
CA LYS A 198 -5.63 18.03 -14.04
C LYS A 198 -5.17 19.03 -12.97
N PRO A 199 -6.06 19.71 -12.22
CA PRO A 199 -5.65 20.60 -11.13
C PRO A 199 -4.81 19.88 -10.05
N LEU A 200 -5.16 18.64 -9.69
CA LEU A 200 -4.44 17.84 -8.70
C LEU A 200 -3.00 17.54 -9.15
N PHE A 201 -2.78 17.29 -10.44
CA PHE A 201 -1.42 17.14 -10.98
C PHE A 201 -0.63 18.45 -10.89
N MET A 202 -1.25 19.57 -11.22
CA MET A 202 -0.59 20.88 -11.17
C MET A 202 -0.19 21.25 -9.74
N GLU A 203 -1.06 20.99 -8.77
CA GLU A 203 -0.79 21.24 -7.36
C GLU A 203 0.43 20.46 -6.84
N GLN A 204 0.62 19.21 -7.31
CA GLN A 204 1.74 18.38 -6.88
C GLN A 204 3.10 18.86 -7.39
N ARG A 205 3.18 19.72 -8.40
CA ARG A 205 4.43 20.28 -8.97
C ARG A 205 5.43 19.17 -9.32
N TYR A 206 5.04 18.28 -10.24
CA TYR A 206 5.92 17.22 -10.73
C TYR A 206 7.17 17.79 -11.42
N PRO A 207 8.32 17.09 -11.37
CA PRO A 207 9.50 17.44 -12.16
C PRO A 207 9.17 17.54 -13.65
N ALA A 208 9.91 18.40 -14.37
CA ALA A 208 9.72 18.55 -15.82
C ALA A 208 9.82 17.20 -16.56
N GLY A 209 8.90 16.93 -17.47
CA GLY A 209 8.85 15.68 -18.23
C GLY A 209 8.48 14.41 -17.42
N ALA A 210 8.22 14.54 -16.11
CA ALA A 210 7.90 13.38 -15.26
C ALA A 210 6.62 12.68 -15.72
N LEU A 211 5.56 13.43 -16.00
CA LEU A 211 4.26 12.85 -16.38
C LEU A 211 4.35 12.02 -17.68
N GLU A 212 5.14 12.46 -18.65
CA GLU A 212 5.36 11.69 -19.88
C GLU A 212 6.06 10.35 -19.60
N LYS A 213 7.11 10.36 -18.77
CA LYS A 213 7.82 9.13 -18.39
C LYS A 213 6.96 8.19 -17.54
N LEU A 214 6.01 8.70 -16.78
CA LEU A 214 5.11 7.90 -15.95
C LEU A 214 3.98 7.26 -16.76
N LYS A 215 3.57 7.81 -17.90
CA LYS A 215 2.50 7.25 -18.74
C LYS A 215 2.74 5.80 -19.19
N THR A 216 4.01 5.40 -19.30
CA THR A 216 4.40 4.03 -19.71
C THR A 216 4.23 2.96 -18.64
N ILE A 217 3.83 3.32 -17.41
CA ILE A 217 3.60 2.35 -16.34
C ILE A 217 2.22 1.74 -16.50
N ASP A 218 2.15 0.43 -16.65
CA ASP A 218 0.90 -0.31 -16.53
C ASP A 218 0.69 -0.71 -15.06
N ILE A 219 -0.20 0.01 -14.37
CA ILE A 219 -0.43 -0.14 -12.93
C ILE A 219 -1.22 -1.41 -12.59
N PHE A 220 -2.04 -1.94 -13.53
CA PHE A 220 -2.94 -3.05 -13.24
C PHE A 220 -2.31 -4.43 -13.33
N THR A 221 -1.23 -4.57 -14.06
CA THR A 221 -0.56 -5.85 -14.31
C THR A 221 0.68 -6.08 -13.44
N LEU A 222 1.00 -5.12 -12.54
CA LEU A 222 2.20 -5.22 -11.70
C LEU A 222 2.02 -6.21 -10.54
N PRO A 223 2.75 -7.35 -10.52
CA PRO A 223 2.76 -8.26 -9.38
C PRO A 223 3.64 -7.70 -8.25
N LEU A 224 3.35 -8.09 -7.00
CA LEU A 224 4.22 -7.77 -5.84
C LEU A 224 5.61 -8.41 -5.96
N VAL A 225 5.64 -9.62 -6.47
CA VAL A 225 6.85 -10.36 -6.78
C VAL A 225 6.69 -10.81 -8.24
N LYS A 226 7.70 -10.55 -9.09
CA LYS A 226 7.71 -11.14 -10.42
C LYS A 226 7.74 -12.65 -10.23
N ASN A 227 6.70 -13.33 -10.64
CA ASN A 227 6.79 -14.76 -10.85
C ASN A 227 7.73 -14.94 -12.06
N GLU A 228 8.94 -15.38 -11.81
CA GLU A 228 9.81 -15.93 -12.85
C GLU A 228 9.32 -17.34 -13.25
N GLU A 229 8.03 -17.47 -13.46
CA GLU A 229 7.45 -18.64 -14.13
C GLU A 229 7.13 -18.21 -15.55
N ASN A 230 8.15 -18.29 -16.39
CA ASN A 230 8.03 -18.59 -17.84
C ASN A 230 9.40 -18.42 -18.51
N HIS A 231 10.20 -19.48 -18.42
CA HIS A 231 11.01 -19.96 -19.54
C HIS A 231 11.41 -21.42 -19.27
#